data_40e294d8a736b937cd91d105feb321cd
#
_entry.id   40e294d8a736b937cd91d105feb321cd
#
_cell.length_a   1.000
_cell.length_b   1.000
_cell.length_c   1.000
_cell.angle_alpha   90.00
_cell.angle_beta   90.00
_cell.angle_gamma   90.00
#
_symmetry.space_group_name_H-M   'P 1'
#
loop_
_entity.id
_entity.type
_entity.pdbx_description
1 polymer ?
#
loop_
_entity_poly.entity_id
_entity_poly.type
_entity_poly.pdbx_seq_one_letter_code
_entity_poly.pdbx_strand_id
1 'polypeptide(L)'
;MKYKDYYAILGIERAADADAIKKAYRKLARKFHPDVSKDPKGEEKFKDVAEAYQTLKDTEKRAAYDRLGSHQSGEDFRPSPDWGREFNTQFNNGETSFEGVDLADLFAQFSRGHGGHGGGGGAHVNRPLHGENFDVVTEISLEDAFHGTQVTLNLSVPVFDEHGRMRREPRHFEAKIPKGATEGQRLRLRGQGGKGLHGGRDGDLYLTIKLQPHPLYRVDGHNLFIDLPLTPWEAALGATIEVPTLAGAVNLKVAPATNSGQPLRLAKRGLPTPAGGEGDLYAMVKIMLPAQLTEREKILFREMADASTFNPRTHFIEGNAHAS
;
A
#
# COMPACT_ATOMS: atom_id res chain seq x y z
N MET A 1 14.09 -13.61 32.64
CA MET A 1 14.36 -12.88 31.40
C MET A 1 15.86 -12.73 31.25
N LYS A 2 16.45 -13.06 30.11
CA LYS A 2 17.90 -12.92 29.93
C LYS A 2 18.25 -11.49 29.56
N TYR A 3 19.17 -10.88 30.30
CA TYR A 3 19.61 -9.52 30.01
C TYR A 3 20.41 -9.50 28.70
N LYS A 4 20.11 -8.55 27.83
CA LYS A 4 20.85 -8.29 26.60
C LYS A 4 21.58 -6.96 26.73
N ASP A 5 22.91 -6.94 26.60
CA ASP A 5 23.66 -5.69 26.57
C ASP A 5 23.57 -5.04 25.17
N TYR A 6 22.71 -4.04 25.02
CA TYR A 6 22.48 -3.35 23.76
C TYR A 6 23.69 -2.57 23.26
N TYR A 7 24.54 -2.08 24.14
CA TYR A 7 25.80 -1.42 23.75
C TYR A 7 26.78 -2.43 23.17
N ALA A 8 26.91 -3.59 23.78
CA ALA A 8 27.73 -4.69 23.29
C ALA A 8 27.18 -5.24 21.94
N ILE A 9 25.88 -5.35 21.78
CA ILE A 9 25.24 -5.79 20.51
C ILE A 9 25.55 -4.82 19.37
N LEU A 10 25.52 -3.51 19.62
CA LEU A 10 25.90 -2.49 18.62
C LEU A 10 27.43 -2.32 18.50
N GLY A 11 28.21 -2.88 19.40
CA GLY A 11 29.67 -2.75 19.42
C GLY A 11 30.15 -1.32 19.68
N ILE A 12 29.48 -0.61 20.58
CA ILE A 12 29.77 0.78 20.98
C ILE A 12 29.91 0.89 22.50
N GLU A 13 30.55 1.95 22.94
CA GLU A 13 30.68 2.26 24.37
C GLU A 13 29.37 2.85 24.93
N ARG A 14 29.14 2.68 26.25
CA ARG A 14 27.95 3.26 26.91
C ARG A 14 27.88 4.79 26.84
N ALA A 15 29.05 5.44 26.71
CA ALA A 15 29.17 6.89 26.54
C ALA A 15 28.92 7.38 25.10
N ALA A 16 28.63 6.48 24.14
CA ALA A 16 28.42 6.82 22.74
C ALA A 16 27.27 7.82 22.55
N ASP A 17 27.45 8.78 21.65
CA ASP A 17 26.45 9.75 21.27
C ASP A 17 25.40 9.16 20.29
N ALA A 18 24.36 9.92 20.00
CA ALA A 18 23.26 9.48 19.12
C ALA A 18 23.74 9.19 17.68
N ASP A 19 24.74 9.91 17.21
CA ASP A 19 25.29 9.73 15.86
C ASP A 19 26.15 8.45 15.77
N ALA A 20 26.93 8.14 16.81
CA ALA A 20 27.67 6.89 16.91
C ALA A 20 26.71 5.68 16.95
N ILE A 21 25.64 5.75 17.74
CA ILE A 21 24.59 4.72 17.81
C ILE A 21 23.97 4.49 16.41
N LYS A 22 23.61 5.55 15.72
CA LYS A 22 23.02 5.48 14.36
C LYS A 22 23.99 4.92 13.33
N LYS A 23 25.28 5.29 13.41
CA LYS A 23 26.33 4.80 12.52
C LYS A 23 26.59 3.31 12.72
N ALA A 24 26.66 2.87 13.98
CA ALA A 24 26.83 1.46 14.34
C ALA A 24 25.66 0.61 13.84
N TYR A 25 24.43 1.05 14.07
CA TYR A 25 23.23 0.40 13.56
C TYR A 25 23.27 0.22 12.04
N ARG A 26 23.51 1.30 11.28
CA ARG A 26 23.55 1.23 9.81
C ARG A 26 24.58 0.23 9.29
N LYS A 27 25.74 0.17 9.93
CA LYS A 27 26.82 -0.77 9.57
C LYS A 27 26.39 -2.22 9.81
N LEU A 28 25.81 -2.51 10.98
CA LEU A 28 25.39 -3.87 11.35
C LEU A 28 24.13 -4.32 10.62
N ALA A 29 23.16 -3.43 10.42
CA ALA A 29 21.96 -3.70 9.66
C ALA A 29 22.27 -4.10 8.20
N ARG A 30 23.23 -3.40 7.55
CA ARG A 30 23.68 -3.79 6.20
C ARG A 30 24.44 -5.12 6.21
N LYS A 31 25.23 -5.41 7.26
CA LYS A 31 25.98 -6.66 7.39
C LYS A 31 25.08 -7.88 7.59
N PHE A 32 24.02 -7.73 8.38
CA PHE A 32 23.11 -8.83 8.75
C PHE A 32 21.76 -8.78 8.05
N HIS A 33 21.63 -7.96 6.96
CA HIS A 33 20.40 -7.89 6.17
C HIS A 33 20.05 -9.27 5.57
N PRO A 34 18.78 -9.73 5.64
CA PRO A 34 18.39 -11.07 5.17
C PRO A 34 18.77 -11.34 3.71
N ASP A 35 18.73 -10.31 2.85
CA ASP A 35 19.09 -10.46 1.43
C ASP A 35 20.61 -10.49 1.16
N VAL A 36 21.44 -10.10 2.14
CA VAL A 36 22.88 -9.93 1.93
C VAL A 36 23.72 -10.89 2.80
N SER A 37 23.20 -11.25 3.98
CA SER A 37 23.91 -12.07 4.95
C SER A 37 23.86 -13.56 4.59
N LYS A 38 25.03 -14.18 4.50
CA LYS A 38 25.19 -15.64 4.37
C LYS A 38 25.33 -16.36 5.74
N ASP A 39 25.23 -15.61 6.85
CA ASP A 39 25.34 -16.16 8.21
C ASP A 39 24.04 -16.89 8.58
N PRO A 40 24.06 -18.17 8.98
CA PRO A 40 22.87 -18.89 9.45
C PRO A 40 22.14 -18.24 10.62
N LYS A 41 22.84 -17.41 11.40
CA LYS A 41 22.31 -16.60 12.50
C LYS A 41 22.12 -15.12 12.12
N GLY A 42 22.16 -14.78 10.84
CA GLY A 42 22.07 -13.40 10.36
C GLY A 42 20.77 -12.75 10.75
N GLU A 43 19.65 -13.45 10.62
CA GLU A 43 18.31 -12.96 10.97
C GLU A 43 18.17 -12.69 12.49
N GLU A 44 18.66 -13.59 13.34
CA GLU A 44 18.65 -13.42 14.79
C GLU A 44 19.49 -12.20 15.20
N LYS A 45 20.70 -12.07 14.64
CA LYS A 45 21.58 -10.91 14.87
C LYS A 45 20.97 -9.61 14.35
N PHE A 46 20.25 -9.65 13.24
CA PHE A 46 19.55 -8.47 12.71
C PHE A 46 18.44 -8.00 13.66
N LYS A 47 17.66 -8.94 14.21
CA LYS A 47 16.62 -8.65 15.22
C LYS A 47 17.24 -8.03 16.48
N ASP A 48 18.31 -8.59 16.99
CA ASP A 48 19.01 -8.06 18.17
C ASP A 48 19.58 -6.65 17.94
N VAL A 49 20.15 -6.39 16.76
CA VAL A 49 20.68 -5.08 16.37
C VAL A 49 19.55 -4.05 16.21
N ALA A 50 18.40 -4.44 15.66
CA ALA A 50 17.23 -3.58 15.52
C ALA A 50 16.63 -3.23 16.89
N GLU A 51 16.48 -4.20 17.79
CA GLU A 51 16.01 -4.03 19.16
C GLU A 51 16.92 -3.07 19.95
N ALA A 52 18.23 -3.28 19.88
CA ALA A 52 19.22 -2.43 20.53
C ALA A 52 19.15 -0.97 20.04
N TYR A 53 19.03 -0.77 18.73
CA TYR A 53 18.90 0.57 18.16
C TYR A 53 17.60 1.25 18.56
N GLN A 54 16.47 0.56 18.54
CA GLN A 54 15.16 1.09 18.95
C GLN A 54 15.18 1.61 20.39
N THR A 55 15.89 0.92 21.28
CA THR A 55 16.01 1.33 22.70
C THR A 55 16.99 2.48 22.87
N LEU A 56 18.15 2.44 22.22
CA LEU A 56 19.22 3.41 22.46
C LEU A 56 19.13 4.71 21.64
N LYS A 57 18.31 4.74 20.55
CA LYS A 57 18.10 5.95 19.73
C LYS A 57 17.28 7.03 20.45
N ASP A 58 16.42 6.61 21.35
CA ASP A 58 15.51 7.46 22.11
C ASP A 58 16.13 7.78 23.47
N THR A 59 16.24 9.05 23.80
CA THR A 59 16.91 9.50 25.03
C THR A 59 16.22 9.01 26.30
N GLU A 60 14.89 8.90 26.28
CA GLU A 60 14.12 8.45 27.45
C GLU A 60 14.26 6.94 27.62
N LYS A 61 14.15 6.18 26.51
CA LYS A 61 14.34 4.72 26.51
C LYS A 61 15.74 4.34 26.93
N ARG A 62 16.72 5.06 26.40
CA ARG A 62 18.12 4.90 26.78
C ARG A 62 18.32 5.15 28.27
N ALA A 63 17.81 6.26 28.81
CA ALA A 63 17.91 6.57 30.23
C ALA A 63 17.23 5.51 31.13
N ALA A 64 16.07 4.99 30.72
CA ALA A 64 15.39 3.90 31.40
C ALA A 64 16.22 2.61 31.37
N TYR A 65 16.78 2.27 30.21
CA TYR A 65 17.67 1.11 30.06
C TYR A 65 18.96 1.25 30.90
N ASP A 66 19.58 2.44 30.93
CA ASP A 66 20.82 2.70 31.69
C ASP A 66 20.57 2.62 33.21
N ARG A 67 19.37 2.93 33.71
CA ARG A 67 18.98 2.76 35.14
C ARG A 67 18.91 1.28 35.55
N LEU A 68 18.73 0.34 34.62
CA LEU A 68 18.76 -1.10 34.95
C LEU A 68 20.14 -1.58 35.37
N GLY A 69 21.19 -0.78 35.23
CA GLY A 69 22.55 -1.09 35.59
C GLY A 69 23.28 -1.98 34.59
N SER A 70 24.52 -2.31 34.89
CA SER A 70 25.36 -3.18 34.07
C SER A 70 25.23 -4.62 34.56
N HIS A 71 24.43 -5.43 33.86
CA HIS A 71 24.42 -6.88 34.04
C HIS A 71 25.18 -7.55 32.90
N GLN A 72 25.64 -8.78 33.12
CA GLN A 72 26.29 -9.53 32.04
C GLN A 72 25.25 -10.11 31.10
N SER A 73 25.54 -10.09 29.79
CA SER A 73 24.65 -10.63 28.77
C SER A 73 24.37 -12.10 29.05
N GLY A 74 23.09 -12.45 29.24
CA GLY A 74 22.61 -13.80 29.52
C GLY A 74 22.27 -14.08 31.00
N GLU A 75 22.49 -13.14 31.94
CA GLU A 75 22.03 -13.25 33.32
C GLU A 75 20.49 -13.20 33.43
N ASP A 76 19.96 -13.96 34.39
CA ASP A 76 18.54 -13.93 34.74
C ASP A 76 18.20 -12.64 35.49
N PHE A 77 17.58 -11.71 34.78
CA PHE A 77 17.20 -10.40 35.31
C PHE A 77 15.78 -10.40 35.84
N ARG A 78 15.60 -9.88 37.06
CA ARG A 78 14.29 -9.59 37.65
C ARG A 78 14.15 -8.07 37.81
N PRO A 79 13.35 -7.40 36.97
CA PRO A 79 13.14 -5.96 37.12
C PRO A 79 12.48 -5.62 38.46
N SER A 80 12.84 -4.46 39.02
CA SER A 80 12.20 -3.97 40.25
C SER A 80 10.72 -3.66 39.99
N PRO A 81 9.83 -3.77 41.01
CA PRO A 81 8.41 -3.49 40.86
C PRO A 81 8.07 -2.09 40.34
N ASP A 82 8.94 -1.12 40.60
CA ASP A 82 8.73 0.28 40.17
C ASP A 82 9.07 0.50 38.69
N TRP A 83 9.98 -0.27 38.14
CA TRP A 83 10.36 -0.18 36.72
C TRP A 83 9.17 -0.50 35.79
N GLY A 84 8.35 -1.49 36.15
CA GLY A 84 7.17 -1.86 35.40
C GLY A 84 6.10 -0.75 35.32
N ARG A 85 5.99 0.08 36.34
CA ARG A 85 5.05 1.21 36.38
C ARG A 85 5.54 2.37 35.52
N GLU A 86 6.81 2.71 35.62
CA GLU A 86 7.40 3.82 34.86
C GLU A 86 7.45 3.52 33.36
N PHE A 87 7.78 2.30 33.00
CA PHE A 87 7.84 1.84 31.61
C PHE A 87 6.44 1.83 30.95
N ASN A 88 5.42 1.30 31.64
CA ASN A 88 4.05 1.21 31.10
C ASN A 88 3.37 2.57 30.94
N THR A 89 3.73 3.57 31.76
CA THR A 89 3.15 4.92 31.65
C THR A 89 3.74 5.72 30.48
N GLN A 90 4.96 5.44 30.10
CA GLN A 90 5.72 6.23 29.13
C GLN A 90 5.70 5.64 27.72
N PHE A 91 5.43 4.33 27.57
CA PHE A 91 5.60 3.61 26.30
C PHE A 91 4.33 3.17 25.59
N ASN A 92 3.14 3.40 26.18
CA ASN A 92 1.86 3.01 25.56
C ASN A 92 1.33 4.00 24.51
N ASN A 93 2.15 4.97 24.07
CA ASN A 93 1.74 6.05 23.17
C ASN A 93 2.44 6.06 21.79
N GLY A 94 3.01 4.95 21.32
CA GLY A 94 3.72 4.95 20.03
C GLY A 94 3.53 3.67 19.23
N GLU A 95 2.77 3.79 18.15
CA GLU A 95 2.68 2.82 17.06
C GLU A 95 4.06 2.31 16.62
N THR A 96 4.34 1.03 16.88
CA THR A 96 5.09 0.17 15.96
C THR A 96 4.88 -1.28 16.34
N SER A 97 4.03 -1.97 15.61
CA SER A 97 3.91 -3.43 15.62
C SER A 97 5.21 -4.03 15.11
N PHE A 98 5.88 -4.80 15.95
CA PHE A 98 6.95 -5.69 15.53
C PHE A 98 6.39 -7.12 15.59
N GLU A 99 6.20 -7.77 14.46
CA GLU A 99 5.90 -9.20 14.37
C GLU A 99 7.09 -9.99 14.92
N GLY A 100 6.92 -10.51 16.11
CA GLY A 100 7.84 -11.46 16.71
C GLY A 100 8.17 -11.17 18.16
N VAL A 101 7.29 -11.67 19.07
CA VAL A 101 7.41 -11.61 20.54
C VAL A 101 7.20 -10.22 21.13
N ASP A 102 5.95 -9.94 21.37
CA ASP A 102 5.47 -8.71 21.98
C ASP A 102 5.93 -8.60 23.43
N LEU A 103 6.84 -7.67 23.70
CA LEU A 103 7.24 -7.31 25.06
C LEU A 103 6.02 -6.86 25.89
N ALA A 104 4.99 -6.34 25.22
CA ALA A 104 3.71 -5.96 25.81
C ALA A 104 2.87 -7.20 26.21
N ASP A 105 2.92 -8.28 25.46
CA ASP A 105 2.24 -9.54 25.78
C ASP A 105 2.92 -10.24 26.98
N LEU A 106 4.25 -10.22 27.04
CA LEU A 106 4.99 -10.74 28.19
C LEU A 106 4.67 -9.92 29.45
N PHE A 107 4.48 -8.62 29.31
CA PHE A 107 4.13 -7.71 30.39
C PHE A 107 2.68 -7.84 30.84
N ALA A 108 1.75 -8.06 29.91
CA ALA A 108 0.34 -8.33 30.21
C ALA A 108 0.16 -9.67 30.96
N GLN A 109 0.99 -10.66 30.66
CA GLN A 109 0.99 -11.95 31.33
C GLN A 109 1.56 -11.85 32.77
N PHE A 110 2.56 -11.01 32.99
CA PHE A 110 3.11 -10.75 34.32
C PHE A 110 2.16 -9.92 35.19
N SER A 111 1.44 -8.98 34.61
CA SER A 111 0.43 -8.16 35.29
C SER A 111 -0.80 -8.96 35.75
N ARG A 112 -1.17 -10.04 35.03
CA ARG A 112 -2.27 -10.94 35.43
C ARG A 112 -1.92 -11.95 36.52
N GLY A 113 -0.63 -12.17 36.78
CA GLY A 113 -0.14 -13.16 37.75
C GLY A 113 -0.09 -12.69 39.23
N HIS A 114 -0.28 -11.43 39.53
CA HIS A 114 -0.23 -10.89 40.89
C HIS A 114 -1.49 -10.07 41.25
N GLY A 115 -2.65 -10.68 41.13
CA GLY A 115 -3.89 -10.17 41.66
C GLY A 115 -4.09 -10.64 43.12
N GLY A 116 -3.56 -9.89 44.07
CA GLY A 116 -3.72 -10.12 45.49
C GLY A 116 -3.92 -8.80 46.25
N HIS A 117 -5.15 -8.51 46.63
CA HIS A 117 -5.65 -7.65 47.75
C HIS A 117 -4.91 -6.33 48.03
N GLY A 118 -5.62 -5.23 47.84
CA GLY A 118 -5.32 -3.92 48.44
C GLY A 118 -6.32 -2.87 47.98
N GLY A 119 -7.43 -2.68 48.71
CA GLY A 119 -8.42 -1.65 48.45
C GLY A 119 -7.83 -0.24 48.65
N GLY A 120 -8.20 0.67 47.76
CA GLY A 120 -7.84 2.09 47.87
C GLY A 120 -8.55 2.88 46.78
N GLY A 121 -9.47 3.77 47.16
CA GLY A 121 -10.38 4.59 46.38
C GLY A 121 -9.97 4.98 44.97
N GLY A 122 -10.78 4.59 44.01
CA GLY A 122 -10.64 4.95 42.61
C GLY A 122 -10.95 6.42 42.38
N ALA A 123 -9.93 7.23 42.29
CA ALA A 123 -10.00 8.43 41.47
C ALA A 123 -10.08 7.92 40.02
N HIS A 124 -11.26 7.94 39.39
CA HIS A 124 -11.41 7.79 37.95
C HIS A 124 -10.64 8.93 37.28
N VAL A 125 -9.38 8.70 36.99
CA VAL A 125 -8.61 9.60 36.14
C VAL A 125 -9.25 9.50 34.76
N ASN A 126 -10.10 10.46 34.44
CA ASN A 126 -10.67 10.66 33.11
C ASN A 126 -9.53 10.92 32.10
N ARG A 127 -8.83 9.86 31.66
CA ARG A 127 -7.79 9.99 30.64
C ARG A 127 -8.47 10.22 29.29
N PRO A 128 -7.98 11.19 28.50
CA PRO A 128 -8.45 11.37 27.13
C PRO A 128 -8.26 10.08 26.34
N LEU A 129 -9.35 9.49 25.84
CA LEU A 129 -9.34 8.34 24.97
C LEU A 129 -9.63 8.84 23.56
N HIS A 130 -8.71 8.61 22.63
CA HIS A 130 -8.91 8.94 21.22
C HIS A 130 -9.92 7.98 20.60
N GLY A 131 -10.74 8.52 19.67
CA GLY A 131 -11.69 7.72 18.91
C GLY A 131 -10.98 6.79 17.93
N GLU A 132 -11.61 5.67 17.63
CA GLU A 132 -11.10 4.69 16.66
C GLU A 132 -11.14 5.23 15.23
N ASN A 133 -10.17 4.85 14.43
CA ASN A 133 -10.19 5.11 13.01
C ASN A 133 -11.05 4.06 12.29
N PHE A 134 -11.73 4.48 11.23
CA PHE A 134 -12.51 3.56 10.39
C PHE A 134 -11.89 3.47 9.00
N ASP A 135 -11.88 2.27 8.45
CA ASP A 135 -11.48 1.98 7.07
C ASP A 135 -12.70 1.51 6.28
N VAL A 136 -12.97 2.18 5.17
CA VAL A 136 -14.11 1.89 4.29
C VAL A 136 -13.63 1.85 2.85
N VAL A 137 -14.14 0.90 2.08
CA VAL A 137 -13.93 0.83 0.63
C VAL A 137 -15.14 1.42 -0.06
N THR A 138 -14.93 2.32 -1.03
CA THR A 138 -15.97 2.85 -1.89
C THR A 138 -15.68 2.52 -3.34
N GLU A 139 -16.70 2.07 -4.07
CA GLU A 139 -16.61 1.83 -5.50
C GLU A 139 -17.11 3.07 -6.24
N ILE A 140 -16.33 3.52 -7.23
CA ILE A 140 -16.70 4.63 -8.12
C ILE A 140 -16.54 4.22 -9.58
N SER A 141 -17.27 4.88 -10.46
CA SER A 141 -17.10 4.70 -11.90
C SER A 141 -15.80 5.34 -12.39
N LEU A 142 -15.36 4.96 -13.59
CA LEU A 142 -14.19 5.57 -14.22
C LEU A 142 -14.45 7.04 -14.60
N GLU A 143 -15.67 7.38 -14.97
CA GLU A 143 -16.13 8.72 -15.27
C GLU A 143 -16.10 9.61 -14.02
N ASP A 144 -16.51 9.06 -12.86
CA ASP A 144 -16.42 9.75 -11.57
C ASP A 144 -14.98 10.01 -11.19
N ALA A 145 -14.10 9.04 -11.43
CA ALA A 145 -12.67 9.21 -11.20
C ALA A 145 -12.06 10.28 -12.12
N PHE A 146 -12.53 10.38 -13.37
CA PHE A 146 -12.07 11.37 -14.34
C PHE A 146 -12.52 12.79 -13.98
N HIS A 147 -13.81 12.99 -13.67
CA HIS A 147 -14.37 14.31 -13.40
C HIS A 147 -14.20 14.76 -11.95
N GLY A 148 -13.96 13.81 -11.05
CA GLY A 148 -14.10 13.99 -9.61
C GLY A 148 -15.59 13.96 -9.22
N THR A 149 -15.88 13.43 -8.04
CA THR A 149 -17.25 13.25 -7.57
C THR A 149 -17.38 13.49 -6.08
N GLN A 150 -18.59 13.58 -5.59
CA GLN A 150 -18.92 13.60 -4.17
C GLN A 150 -19.71 12.34 -3.86
N VAL A 151 -19.21 11.55 -2.89
CA VAL A 151 -19.85 10.30 -2.49
C VAL A 151 -20.44 10.45 -1.09
N THR A 152 -21.68 10.03 -0.92
CA THR A 152 -22.34 9.95 0.38
C THR A 152 -22.21 8.53 0.93
N LEU A 153 -21.55 8.39 2.06
CA LEU A 153 -21.35 7.12 2.74
C LEU A 153 -22.31 7.00 3.93
N ASN A 154 -23.08 5.93 3.98
CA ASN A 154 -23.97 5.61 5.09
C ASN A 154 -23.31 4.51 5.92
N LEU A 155 -22.70 4.88 7.05
CA LEU A 155 -21.97 3.95 7.91
C LEU A 155 -22.66 3.80 9.25
N SER A 156 -22.72 2.58 9.77
CA SER A 156 -23.15 2.31 11.15
C SER A 156 -21.91 2.33 12.04
N VAL A 157 -21.69 3.46 12.70
CA VAL A 157 -20.50 3.66 13.56
C VAL A 157 -20.78 3.23 15.01
N PRO A 158 -19.84 2.58 15.71
CA PRO A 158 -19.98 2.29 17.11
C PRO A 158 -19.88 3.58 17.93
N VAL A 159 -20.84 3.81 18.81
CA VAL A 159 -20.85 4.92 19.77
C VAL A 159 -21.02 4.33 21.16
N PHE A 160 -20.28 4.82 22.15
CA PHE A 160 -20.45 4.42 23.53
C PHE A 160 -21.40 5.38 24.22
N ASP A 161 -22.42 4.85 24.91
CA ASP A 161 -23.33 5.64 25.76
C ASP A 161 -22.65 6.05 27.09
N GLU A 162 -23.29 6.87 27.87
CA GLU A 162 -22.82 7.34 29.20
C GLU A 162 -22.55 6.19 30.18
N HIS A 163 -23.06 4.99 29.92
CA HIS A 163 -22.87 3.78 30.70
C HIS A 163 -21.79 2.84 30.14
N GLY A 164 -21.05 3.28 29.10
CA GLY A 164 -20.00 2.49 28.44
C GLY A 164 -20.54 1.36 27.56
N ARG A 165 -21.84 1.35 27.20
CA ARG A 165 -22.43 0.34 26.32
C ARG A 165 -22.26 0.77 24.89
N MET A 166 -21.76 -0.15 24.06
CA MET A 166 -21.60 0.08 22.63
C MET A 166 -22.97 0.04 21.93
N ARG A 167 -23.31 1.12 21.23
CA ARG A 167 -24.46 1.23 20.35
C ARG A 167 -23.98 1.57 18.94
N ARG A 168 -24.63 1.04 17.93
CA ARG A 168 -24.36 1.42 16.54
C ARG A 168 -25.34 2.49 16.10
N GLU A 169 -24.81 3.62 15.64
CA GLU A 169 -25.61 4.72 15.11
C GLU A 169 -25.32 4.92 13.61
N PRO A 170 -26.37 5.08 12.78
CA PRO A 170 -26.18 5.42 11.39
C PRO A 170 -25.63 6.86 11.29
N ARG A 171 -24.55 7.05 10.55
CA ARG A 171 -23.98 8.36 10.23
C ARG A 171 -23.81 8.49 8.73
N HIS A 172 -24.07 9.70 8.24
CA HIS A 172 -23.88 10.09 6.85
C HIS A 172 -22.59 10.89 6.76
N PHE A 173 -21.71 10.46 5.85
CA PHE A 173 -20.46 11.14 5.59
C PHE A 173 -20.41 11.55 4.13
N GLU A 174 -20.04 12.78 3.86
CA GLU A 174 -19.80 13.26 2.51
C GLU A 174 -18.29 13.30 2.25
N ALA A 175 -17.85 12.56 1.24
CA ALA A 175 -16.47 12.49 0.82
C ALA A 175 -16.32 13.08 -0.59
N LYS A 176 -15.47 14.09 -0.74
CA LYS A 176 -15.10 14.62 -2.05
C LYS A 176 -13.95 13.82 -2.60
N ILE A 177 -14.19 13.11 -3.70
CA ILE A 177 -13.17 12.37 -4.43
C ILE A 177 -12.55 13.32 -5.46
N PRO A 178 -11.22 13.52 -5.43
CA PRO A 178 -10.56 14.39 -6.37
C PRO A 178 -10.55 13.80 -7.79
N LYS A 179 -10.39 14.66 -8.79
CA LYS A 179 -10.15 14.23 -10.17
C LYS A 179 -8.87 13.40 -10.25
N GLY A 180 -8.92 12.34 -11.05
CA GLY A 180 -7.78 11.46 -11.24
C GLY A 180 -7.56 10.47 -10.10
N ALA A 181 -8.58 10.19 -9.31
CA ALA A 181 -8.51 9.15 -8.30
C ALA A 181 -8.22 7.78 -8.95
N THR A 182 -7.29 7.03 -8.36
CA THR A 182 -6.83 5.72 -8.88
C THR A 182 -7.26 4.58 -7.98
N GLU A 183 -7.18 3.36 -8.51
CA GLU A 183 -7.40 2.12 -7.76
C GLU A 183 -6.50 2.07 -6.51
N GLY A 184 -7.08 1.71 -5.36
CA GLY A 184 -6.38 1.60 -4.08
C GLY A 184 -5.98 2.93 -3.42
N GLN A 185 -6.30 4.07 -4.03
CA GLN A 185 -6.00 5.37 -3.42
C GLN A 185 -6.76 5.54 -2.11
N ARG A 186 -6.06 5.99 -1.06
CA ARG A 186 -6.62 6.17 0.27
C ARG A 186 -6.81 7.65 0.58
N LEU A 187 -8.03 8.05 0.91
CA LEU A 187 -8.40 9.41 1.32
C LEU A 187 -8.66 9.45 2.82
N ARG A 188 -8.10 10.43 3.52
CA ARG A 188 -8.31 10.63 4.95
C ARG A 188 -9.32 11.74 5.20
N LEU A 189 -10.41 11.40 5.85
CA LEU A 189 -11.42 12.33 6.34
C LEU A 189 -11.21 12.53 7.84
N ARG A 190 -10.55 13.64 8.19
CA ARG A 190 -10.12 13.94 9.57
C ARG A 190 -11.31 14.11 10.50
N GLY A 191 -11.25 13.48 11.70
CA GLY A 191 -12.27 13.59 12.73
C GLY A 191 -13.61 12.95 12.40
N GLN A 192 -13.65 12.13 11.33
CA GLN A 192 -14.86 11.42 10.88
C GLN A 192 -14.91 9.96 11.35
N GLY A 193 -14.01 9.54 12.22
CA GLY A 193 -13.99 8.23 12.84
C GLY A 193 -14.86 8.14 14.09
N GLY A 194 -14.46 7.27 15.01
CA GLY A 194 -15.10 7.11 16.32
C GLY A 194 -14.97 8.36 17.19
N LYS A 195 -15.94 8.57 18.09
CA LYS A 195 -15.89 9.69 19.04
C LYS A 195 -14.80 9.45 20.08
N GLY A 196 -14.00 10.49 20.33
CA GLY A 196 -13.10 10.52 21.47
C GLY A 196 -13.87 10.71 22.78
N LEU A 197 -13.38 10.11 23.87
CA LEU A 197 -13.96 10.21 25.21
C LEU A 197 -13.04 11.04 26.12
N HIS A 198 -13.63 11.69 27.13
CA HIS A 198 -12.90 12.46 28.15
C HIS A 198 -11.93 13.53 27.57
N GLY A 199 -12.33 14.20 26.48
CA GLY A 199 -11.49 15.21 25.83
C GLY A 199 -10.47 14.65 24.85
N GLY A 200 -10.52 13.36 24.54
CA GLY A 200 -9.76 12.74 23.45
C GLY A 200 -10.25 13.24 22.08
N ARG A 201 -9.36 13.23 21.08
CA ARG A 201 -9.70 13.60 19.69
C ARG A 201 -10.54 12.50 19.04
N ASP A 202 -11.48 12.91 18.19
CA ASP A 202 -12.19 11.97 17.33
C ASP A 202 -11.19 11.26 16.38
N GLY A 203 -11.46 10.01 16.05
CA GLY A 203 -10.70 9.25 15.07
C GLY A 203 -10.93 9.76 13.65
N ASP A 204 -10.26 9.18 12.68
CA ASP A 204 -10.36 9.51 11.27
C ASP A 204 -11.08 8.41 10.50
N LEU A 205 -11.71 8.80 9.39
CA LEU A 205 -12.25 7.85 8.42
C LEU A 205 -11.30 7.79 7.21
N TYR A 206 -10.80 6.61 6.92
CA TYR A 206 -10.00 6.32 5.74
C TYR A 206 -10.86 5.66 4.67
N LEU A 207 -10.93 6.30 3.52
CA LEU A 207 -11.70 5.85 2.39
C LEU A 207 -10.75 5.31 1.32
N THR A 208 -10.81 4.02 1.06
CA THR A 208 -10.06 3.38 -0.02
C THR A 208 -10.92 3.34 -1.28
N ILE A 209 -10.40 3.90 -2.36
CA ILE A 209 -11.09 3.95 -3.64
C ILE A 209 -10.89 2.63 -4.38
N LYS A 210 -11.99 2.10 -4.92
CA LYS A 210 -12.01 0.99 -5.83
C LYS A 210 -12.72 1.39 -7.12
N LEU A 211 -12.06 1.21 -8.26
CA LEU A 211 -12.66 1.51 -9.55
C LEU A 211 -13.55 0.35 -10.01
N GLN A 212 -14.75 0.68 -10.49
CA GLN A 212 -15.61 -0.30 -11.13
C GLN A 212 -15.00 -0.74 -12.47
N PRO A 213 -15.10 -2.04 -12.82
CA PRO A 213 -14.68 -2.50 -14.14
C PRO A 213 -15.42 -1.75 -15.24
N HIS A 214 -14.67 -1.20 -16.20
CA HIS A 214 -15.25 -0.46 -17.32
C HIS A 214 -15.32 -1.34 -18.58
N PRO A 215 -16.40 -1.32 -19.37
CA PRO A 215 -16.57 -2.21 -20.54
C PRO A 215 -15.57 -1.94 -21.67
N LEU A 216 -15.08 -0.71 -21.82
CA LEU A 216 -14.16 -0.33 -22.88
C LEU A 216 -12.71 -0.13 -22.41
N TYR A 217 -12.52 0.36 -21.18
CA TYR A 217 -11.20 0.78 -20.73
C TYR A 217 -10.64 -0.14 -19.63
N ARG A 218 -9.34 -0.40 -19.74
CA ARG A 218 -8.52 -0.94 -18.66
C ARG A 218 -7.68 0.20 -18.10
N VAL A 219 -7.52 0.25 -16.80
CA VAL A 219 -6.82 1.33 -16.07
C VAL A 219 -5.51 0.79 -15.54
N ASP A 220 -4.43 1.54 -15.73
CA ASP A 220 -3.13 1.30 -15.11
C ASP A 220 -2.56 2.64 -14.62
N GLY A 221 -2.64 2.86 -13.32
CA GLY A 221 -2.35 4.16 -12.72
C GLY A 221 -3.23 5.26 -13.30
N HIS A 222 -2.64 6.23 -13.97
CA HIS A 222 -3.38 7.29 -14.67
C HIS A 222 -3.53 7.06 -16.17
N ASN A 223 -2.96 5.97 -16.70
CA ASN A 223 -3.10 5.61 -18.11
C ASN A 223 -4.31 4.72 -18.35
N LEU A 224 -4.90 4.88 -19.52
CA LEU A 224 -6.02 4.09 -19.99
C LEU A 224 -5.61 3.24 -21.18
N PHE A 225 -6.21 2.07 -21.30
CA PHE A 225 -6.01 1.17 -22.43
C PHE A 225 -7.37 0.81 -23.02
N ILE A 226 -7.48 0.89 -24.32
CA ILE A 226 -8.66 0.48 -25.08
C ILE A 226 -8.25 -0.47 -26.21
N ASP A 227 -9.02 -1.51 -26.48
CA ASP A 227 -8.83 -2.32 -27.67
C ASP A 227 -9.37 -1.55 -28.88
N LEU A 228 -8.54 -1.33 -29.88
CA LEU A 228 -8.88 -0.67 -31.13
C LEU A 228 -9.10 -1.72 -32.23
N PRO A 229 -10.35 -2.11 -32.51
CA PRO A 229 -10.62 -3.01 -33.61
C PRO A 229 -10.36 -2.32 -34.95
N LEU A 230 -9.54 -2.91 -35.78
CA LEU A 230 -9.26 -2.48 -37.15
C LEU A 230 -9.58 -3.61 -38.13
N THR A 231 -10.06 -3.26 -39.31
CA THR A 231 -10.11 -4.20 -40.41
C THR A 231 -8.71 -4.42 -40.99
N PRO A 232 -8.44 -5.55 -41.69
CA PRO A 232 -7.14 -5.81 -42.30
C PRO A 232 -6.70 -4.73 -43.29
N TRP A 233 -7.64 -4.17 -44.05
CA TRP A 233 -7.32 -3.11 -45.02
C TRP A 233 -7.04 -1.77 -44.34
N GLU A 234 -7.70 -1.42 -43.26
CA GLU A 234 -7.36 -0.22 -42.47
C GLU A 234 -5.97 -0.32 -41.86
N ALA A 235 -5.62 -1.49 -41.33
CA ALA A 235 -4.29 -1.74 -40.79
C ALA A 235 -3.19 -1.74 -41.88
N ALA A 236 -3.50 -2.29 -43.06
CA ALA A 236 -2.55 -2.37 -44.17
C ALA A 236 -2.34 -1.03 -44.90
N LEU A 237 -3.42 -0.32 -45.19
CA LEU A 237 -3.41 0.90 -46.02
C LEU A 237 -3.34 2.18 -45.19
N GLY A 238 -3.61 2.08 -43.90
CA GLY A 238 -3.79 3.21 -43.01
C GLY A 238 -5.23 3.77 -43.09
N ALA A 239 -5.66 4.35 -41.99
CA ALA A 239 -7.00 4.92 -41.87
C ALA A 239 -7.02 6.04 -40.83
N THR A 240 -8.10 6.79 -40.81
CA THR A 240 -8.43 7.70 -39.70
C THR A 240 -9.63 7.12 -38.97
N ILE A 241 -9.44 6.77 -37.70
CA ILE A 241 -10.43 6.08 -36.87
C ILE A 241 -10.86 7.00 -35.74
N GLU A 242 -12.14 7.10 -35.51
CA GLU A 242 -12.68 7.79 -34.36
C GLU A 242 -12.57 6.88 -33.12
N VAL A 243 -11.85 7.35 -32.10
CA VAL A 243 -11.61 6.61 -30.83
C VAL A 243 -12.36 7.33 -29.72
N PRO A 244 -13.24 6.64 -29.00
CA PRO A 244 -13.88 7.21 -27.82
C PRO A 244 -12.83 7.48 -26.73
N THR A 245 -12.97 8.60 -26.03
CA THR A 245 -12.18 8.92 -24.83
C THR A 245 -13.10 9.48 -23.74
N LEU A 246 -12.66 9.50 -22.49
CA LEU A 246 -13.46 10.06 -21.40
C LEU A 246 -13.75 11.57 -21.57
N ALA A 247 -12.94 12.25 -22.37
CA ALA A 247 -13.12 13.67 -22.71
C ALA A 247 -13.86 13.90 -24.05
N GLY A 248 -14.46 12.86 -24.64
CA GLY A 248 -15.09 12.88 -25.96
C GLY A 248 -14.29 12.14 -27.03
N ALA A 249 -14.88 11.90 -28.18
CA ALA A 249 -14.25 11.16 -29.27
C ALA A 249 -13.12 11.95 -29.94
N VAL A 250 -12.08 11.26 -30.40
CA VAL A 250 -10.90 11.84 -31.05
C VAL A 250 -10.53 11.04 -32.30
N ASN A 251 -10.22 11.73 -33.38
CA ASN A 251 -9.73 11.09 -34.59
C ASN A 251 -8.25 10.68 -34.44
N LEU A 252 -8.00 9.37 -34.54
CA LEU A 252 -6.67 8.77 -34.52
C LEU A 252 -6.25 8.38 -35.94
N LYS A 253 -5.10 8.88 -36.38
CA LYS A 253 -4.52 8.47 -37.67
C LYS A 253 -3.70 7.18 -37.45
N VAL A 254 -4.13 6.11 -38.08
CA VAL A 254 -3.44 4.82 -38.16
C VAL A 254 -2.51 4.85 -39.36
N ALA A 255 -1.22 4.56 -39.15
CA ALA A 255 -0.26 4.49 -40.23
C ALA A 255 -0.44 3.21 -41.08
N PRO A 256 -0.08 3.22 -42.36
CA PRO A 256 -0.01 1.98 -43.13
C PRO A 256 0.91 0.94 -42.49
N ALA A 257 0.65 -0.34 -42.72
CA ALA A 257 1.38 -1.49 -42.20
C ALA A 257 1.40 -1.55 -40.63
N THR A 258 0.35 -1.06 -39.98
CA THR A 258 0.15 -1.17 -38.52
C THR A 258 -0.17 -2.62 -38.14
N ASN A 259 0.56 -3.17 -37.17
CA ASN A 259 0.40 -4.57 -36.73
C ASN A 259 -0.55 -4.72 -35.53
N SER A 260 -1.16 -5.91 -35.44
CA SER A 260 -1.95 -6.28 -34.28
C SER A 260 -1.09 -6.30 -33.00
N GLY A 261 -1.64 -5.82 -31.89
CA GLY A 261 -0.92 -5.68 -30.62
C GLY A 261 -0.08 -4.40 -30.49
N GLN A 262 0.06 -3.62 -31.56
CA GLN A 262 0.78 -2.35 -31.50
C GLN A 262 0.00 -1.30 -30.70
N PRO A 263 0.61 -0.64 -29.70
CA PRO A 263 -0.03 0.45 -28.99
C PRO A 263 0.05 1.76 -29.78
N LEU A 264 -1.07 2.41 -29.98
CA LEU A 264 -1.15 3.76 -30.52
C LEU A 264 -1.45 4.74 -29.39
N ARG A 265 -0.53 5.63 -29.10
CA ARG A 265 -0.64 6.57 -27.97
C ARG A 265 -1.44 7.81 -28.33
N LEU A 266 -2.47 8.09 -27.56
CA LEU A 266 -3.19 9.36 -27.55
C LEU A 266 -2.77 10.12 -26.30
N ALA A 267 -1.88 11.07 -26.48
CA ALA A 267 -1.31 11.84 -25.38
C ALA A 267 -2.40 12.67 -24.65
N LYS A 268 -2.31 12.72 -23.33
CA LYS A 268 -3.22 13.49 -22.47
C LYS A 268 -4.69 13.10 -22.64
N ARG A 269 -4.96 11.80 -22.75
CA ARG A 269 -6.32 11.25 -22.83
C ARG A 269 -6.60 10.19 -21.77
N GLY A 270 -5.70 10.08 -20.77
CA GLY A 270 -5.88 9.27 -19.57
C GLY A 270 -6.54 10.03 -18.44
N LEU A 271 -6.39 9.53 -17.21
CA LEU A 271 -6.89 10.17 -16.00
C LEU A 271 -6.03 11.39 -15.63
N PRO A 272 -6.64 12.45 -15.04
CA PRO A 272 -5.90 13.55 -14.47
C PRO A 272 -4.87 13.08 -13.43
N THR A 273 -3.76 13.79 -13.32
CA THR A 273 -2.74 13.51 -12.29
C THR A 273 -2.76 14.57 -11.18
N PRO A 274 -2.37 14.23 -9.94
CA PRO A 274 -2.31 15.19 -8.84
C PRO A 274 -1.35 16.38 -9.11
N ALA A 275 -0.37 16.20 -9.98
CA ALA A 275 0.60 17.22 -10.36
C ALA A 275 0.06 18.21 -11.42
N GLY A 276 -1.21 18.10 -11.81
CA GLY A 276 -1.84 19.00 -12.80
C GLY A 276 -1.62 18.59 -14.26
N GLY A 277 -1.19 17.36 -14.50
CA GLY A 277 -1.11 16.75 -15.84
C GLY A 277 -2.25 15.78 -16.09
N GLU A 278 -2.15 15.06 -17.19
CA GLU A 278 -3.06 13.97 -17.58
C GLU A 278 -2.23 12.77 -18.00
N GLY A 279 -2.71 11.56 -17.70
CA GLY A 279 -2.18 10.33 -18.25
C GLY A 279 -2.47 10.20 -19.74
N ASP A 280 -2.08 9.10 -20.34
CA ASP A 280 -2.27 8.82 -21.75
C ASP A 280 -3.32 7.72 -21.96
N LEU A 281 -3.93 7.71 -23.14
CA LEU A 281 -4.75 6.60 -23.62
C LEU A 281 -3.95 5.81 -24.66
N TYR A 282 -3.82 4.51 -24.45
CA TYR A 282 -3.19 3.59 -25.38
C TYR A 282 -4.27 2.78 -26.10
N ALA A 283 -4.42 3.02 -27.41
CA ALA A 283 -5.27 2.22 -28.27
C ALA A 283 -4.49 1.00 -28.76
N MET A 284 -4.84 -0.18 -28.25
CA MET A 284 -4.22 -1.45 -28.58
C MET A 284 -4.82 -2.00 -29.87
N VAL A 285 -4.07 -1.99 -30.95
CA VAL A 285 -4.57 -2.46 -32.27
C VAL A 285 -4.94 -3.93 -32.21
N LYS A 286 -6.16 -4.23 -32.64
CA LYS A 286 -6.70 -5.58 -32.76
C LYS A 286 -7.28 -5.78 -34.15
N ILE A 287 -6.58 -6.49 -35.01
CA ILE A 287 -7.06 -6.76 -36.36
C ILE A 287 -8.20 -7.78 -36.27
N MET A 288 -9.35 -7.41 -36.80
CA MET A 288 -10.57 -8.21 -36.79
C MET A 288 -10.96 -8.58 -38.23
N LEU A 289 -11.35 -9.83 -38.41
CA LEU A 289 -11.95 -10.29 -39.65
C LEU A 289 -13.48 -10.30 -39.53
N PRO A 290 -14.23 -10.05 -40.62
CA PRO A 290 -15.67 -10.25 -40.62
C PRO A 290 -16.03 -11.69 -40.24
N ALA A 291 -17.06 -11.87 -39.40
CA ALA A 291 -17.51 -13.21 -39.01
C ALA A 291 -18.02 -14.02 -40.20
N GLN A 292 -18.59 -13.36 -41.19
CA GLN A 292 -19.06 -13.96 -42.45
C GLN A 292 -18.49 -13.13 -43.61
N LEU A 293 -17.87 -13.80 -44.56
CA LEU A 293 -17.36 -13.21 -45.81
C LEU A 293 -18.34 -13.46 -46.92
N THR A 294 -18.58 -12.43 -47.72
CA THR A 294 -19.27 -12.56 -49.01
C THR A 294 -18.40 -13.33 -50.02
N GLU A 295 -19.02 -13.90 -51.06
CA GLU A 295 -18.25 -14.61 -52.10
C GLU A 295 -17.21 -13.70 -52.80
N ARG A 296 -17.52 -12.40 -52.95
CA ARG A 296 -16.57 -11.43 -53.52
C ARG A 296 -15.38 -11.19 -52.60
N GLU A 297 -15.58 -11.05 -51.30
CA GLU A 297 -14.51 -10.89 -50.33
C GLU A 297 -13.59 -12.13 -50.27
N LYS A 298 -14.20 -13.33 -50.34
CA LYS A 298 -13.39 -14.57 -50.38
C LYS A 298 -12.50 -14.61 -51.61
N ILE A 299 -12.98 -14.16 -52.79
CA ILE A 299 -12.19 -14.06 -53.99
C ILE A 299 -11.01 -13.08 -53.79
N LEU A 300 -11.30 -11.87 -53.30
CA LEU A 300 -10.26 -10.87 -53.04
C LEU A 300 -9.20 -11.32 -52.02
N PHE A 301 -9.60 -12.01 -50.96
CA PHE A 301 -8.65 -12.59 -50.02
C PHE A 301 -7.78 -13.69 -50.61
N ARG A 302 -8.30 -14.52 -51.53
CA ARG A 302 -7.53 -15.51 -52.27
C ARG A 302 -6.52 -14.84 -53.19
N GLU A 303 -6.98 -13.89 -54.03
CA GLU A 303 -6.11 -13.12 -54.92
C GLU A 303 -4.96 -12.45 -54.14
N MET A 304 -5.25 -11.89 -52.96
CA MET A 304 -4.24 -11.29 -52.10
C MET A 304 -3.25 -12.34 -51.54
N ALA A 305 -3.76 -13.50 -51.10
CA ALA A 305 -2.93 -14.59 -50.59
C ALA A 305 -1.99 -15.16 -51.66
N ASP A 306 -2.45 -15.27 -52.91
CA ASP A 306 -1.67 -15.75 -54.04
C ASP A 306 -0.60 -14.74 -54.49
N ALA A 307 -0.90 -13.44 -54.36
CA ALA A 307 0.02 -12.36 -54.71
C ALA A 307 1.08 -12.08 -53.62
N SER A 308 0.83 -12.46 -52.38
CA SER A 308 1.70 -12.11 -51.25
C SER A 308 2.74 -13.22 -50.97
N THR A 309 3.99 -12.81 -50.80
CA THR A 309 5.09 -13.68 -50.35
C THR A 309 5.30 -13.61 -48.81
N PHE A 310 4.49 -12.85 -48.12
CA PHE A 310 4.64 -12.62 -46.70
C PHE A 310 4.31 -13.88 -45.88
N ASN A 311 5.29 -14.30 -45.04
CA ASN A 311 5.10 -15.43 -44.12
C ASN A 311 5.31 -14.96 -42.67
N PRO A 312 4.27 -14.84 -41.84
CA PRO A 312 4.40 -14.38 -40.48
C PRO A 312 5.08 -15.41 -39.54
N ARG A 313 5.36 -16.63 -40.02
CA ARG A 313 5.92 -17.74 -39.23
C ARG A 313 7.41 -18.03 -39.50
N THR A 314 8.14 -17.15 -40.17
CA THR A 314 9.57 -17.32 -40.48
C THR A 314 10.41 -17.58 -39.23
N HIS A 315 10.10 -16.92 -38.12
CA HIS A 315 10.77 -17.11 -36.85
C HIS A 315 10.58 -18.50 -36.20
N PHE A 316 9.56 -19.28 -36.60
CA PHE A 316 9.38 -20.66 -36.11
C PHE A 316 10.43 -21.60 -36.74
N ILE A 317 10.92 -21.27 -37.92
CA ILE A 317 11.90 -22.05 -38.67
C ILE A 317 13.31 -21.76 -38.12
N GLU A 318 13.61 -20.49 -37.82
CA GLU A 318 14.90 -20.05 -37.28
C GLU A 318 15.14 -20.55 -35.84
N GLY A 319 14.10 -20.61 -35.01
CA GLY A 319 14.19 -21.12 -33.64
C GLY A 319 14.53 -22.61 -33.54
N ASN A 320 14.19 -23.41 -34.54
CA ASN A 320 14.54 -24.84 -34.60
C ASN A 320 15.96 -25.11 -35.08
N ALA A 321 16.63 -24.13 -35.70
CA ALA A 321 18.01 -24.28 -36.21
C ALA A 321 19.07 -24.16 -35.09
N HIS A 322 18.72 -23.67 -33.93
CA HIS A 322 19.59 -23.55 -32.74
C HIS A 322 19.38 -24.65 -31.68
N ALA A 323 18.47 -25.59 -31.94
CA ALA A 323 18.17 -26.71 -31.02
C ALA A 323 18.71 -28.06 -31.52
N SER A 324 19.71 -28.05 -32.46
CA SER A 324 20.36 -29.26 -32.99
C SER A 324 21.80 -29.33 -32.53
#